data_7d8cc6a2abfa17a35590adf6b1a29f15
#
_entry.id   7d8cc6a2abfa17a35590adf6b1a29f15
#
_cell.length_a   1.000
_cell.length_b   1.000
_cell.length_c   1.000
_cell.angle_alpha   90.00
_cell.angle_beta   90.00
_cell.angle_gamma   90.00
#
_symmetry.space_group_name_H-M   'P 1'
#
loop_
_entity.id
_entity.type
_entity.pdbx_description
1 polymer ?
#
loop_
_entity_poly.entity_id
_entity_poly.type
_entity_poly.pdbx_seq_one_letter_code
_entity_poly.pdbx_strand_id
1 'polypeptide(L)'
;ASEKEVQALVKWVNRIERRGKIAGVVSYHSTGSILYGRCASRATKKVRNITTRMYKLAKSLTRYHLMPTESISVARGCSREYFLYKRNIPCITIEVGVGVAPLSGREFNSIWNKNKNVVIREAQLFD
;
A
#
# COMPACT_ATOMS: atom_id res chain seq x y z
N ALA A 1 15.15 12.22 4.53
CA ALA A 1 15.05 11.98 3.09
C ALA A 1 16.07 12.85 2.38
N SER A 2 16.99 12.25 1.64
CA SER A 2 18.02 12.95 0.86
C SER A 2 17.48 13.33 -0.52
N GLU A 3 16.70 12.46 -1.11
CA GLU A 3 16.20 12.59 -2.49
C GLU A 3 15.10 13.66 -2.61
N LYS A 4 15.19 14.49 -3.63
CA LYS A 4 14.26 15.62 -3.86
C LYS A 4 12.82 15.16 -4.04
N GLU A 5 12.60 14.04 -4.70
CA GLU A 5 11.29 13.42 -4.94
C GLU A 5 10.65 12.97 -3.62
N VAL A 6 11.44 12.36 -2.74
CA VAL A 6 10.97 11.93 -1.42
C VAL A 6 10.65 13.13 -0.54
N GLN A 7 11.47 14.18 -0.60
CA GLN A 7 11.20 15.44 0.11
C GLN A 7 9.89 16.09 -0.40
N ALA A 8 9.66 16.08 -1.72
CA ALA A 8 8.43 16.60 -2.31
C ALA A 8 7.20 15.81 -1.84
N LEU A 9 7.29 14.47 -1.84
CA LEU A 9 6.22 13.60 -1.34
C LEU A 9 5.91 13.88 0.15
N VAL A 10 6.93 13.97 0.98
CA VAL A 10 6.76 14.27 2.43
C VAL A 10 6.11 15.64 2.63
N LYS A 11 6.53 16.67 1.89
CA LYS A 11 5.91 18.00 1.93
C LYS A 11 4.44 17.94 1.52
N TRP A 12 4.13 17.17 0.47
CA TRP A 12 2.76 16.99 0.00
C TRP A 12 1.88 16.28 1.03
N VAL A 13 2.36 15.18 1.63
CA VAL A 13 1.67 14.46 2.73
C VAL A 13 1.38 15.42 3.89
N ASN A 14 2.38 16.18 4.34
CA ASN A 14 2.21 17.16 5.42
C ASN A 14 1.17 18.23 5.07
N ARG A 15 1.09 18.63 3.80
CA ARG A 15 0.07 19.60 3.33
C ARG A 15 -1.34 19.01 3.37
N ILE A 16 -1.51 17.75 2.99
CA ILE A 16 -2.80 17.06 3.08
C ILE A 16 -3.24 16.94 4.53
N GLU A 17 -2.36 16.51 5.43
CA GLU A 17 -2.69 16.33 6.85
C GLU A 17 -3.07 17.64 7.57
N ARG A 18 -2.61 18.78 7.08
CA ARG A 18 -3.09 20.10 7.59
C ARG A 18 -4.52 20.42 7.18
N ARG A 19 -5.05 19.77 6.12
CA ARG A 19 -6.41 19.99 5.62
C ARG A 19 -7.39 18.92 6.10
N GLY A 20 -6.89 17.78 6.52
CA GLY A 20 -7.68 16.66 6.99
C GLY A 20 -6.81 15.45 7.27
N LYS A 21 -7.40 14.46 7.91
CA LYS A 21 -6.70 13.24 8.30
C LYS A 21 -6.56 12.29 7.11
N ILE A 22 -5.37 11.73 6.90
CA ILE A 22 -5.17 10.62 6.00
C ILE A 22 -5.62 9.34 6.73
N ALA A 23 -6.69 8.72 6.27
CA ALA A 23 -7.27 7.52 6.89
C ALA A 23 -6.47 6.26 6.57
N GLY A 24 -5.97 6.13 5.33
CA GLY A 24 -5.15 5.01 4.89
C GLY A 24 -4.43 5.33 3.58
N VAL A 25 -3.50 4.46 3.19
CA VAL A 25 -2.71 4.59 1.96
C VAL A 25 -2.69 3.27 1.21
N VAL A 26 -2.94 3.33 -0.10
CA VAL A 26 -2.73 2.22 -1.03
C VAL A 26 -1.63 2.63 -2.01
N SER A 27 -0.52 1.92 -2.00
CA SER A 27 0.61 2.15 -2.89
C SER A 27 0.64 1.08 -3.97
N TYR A 28 0.68 1.50 -5.24
CA TYR A 28 0.76 0.58 -6.38
C TYR A 28 2.16 0.55 -6.96
N HIS A 29 2.64 -0.67 -7.21
CA HIS A 29 3.92 -0.95 -7.86
C HIS A 29 3.74 -2.09 -8.87
N SER A 30 4.79 -2.44 -9.56
CA SER A 30 4.94 -3.66 -10.37
C SER A 30 6.32 -4.29 -10.07
N THR A 31 6.40 -5.59 -9.96
CA THR A 31 5.49 -6.60 -10.47
C THR A 31 5.40 -7.78 -9.50
N GLY A 32 4.44 -8.71 -9.70
CA GLY A 32 4.43 -9.99 -8.98
C GLY A 32 3.04 -10.49 -8.54
N SER A 33 1.97 -9.71 -8.74
CA SER A 33 0.64 -10.04 -8.22
C SER A 33 0.66 -10.32 -6.71
N ILE A 34 1.30 -9.43 -5.95
CA ILE A 34 1.63 -9.59 -4.54
C ILE A 34 1.00 -8.47 -3.72
N LEU A 35 0.63 -8.77 -2.48
CA LEU A 35 0.14 -7.82 -1.49
C LEU A 35 1.07 -7.77 -0.28
N TYR A 36 1.52 -6.58 0.07
CA TYR A 36 2.23 -6.31 1.32
C TYR A 36 1.29 -5.55 2.27
N GLY A 37 0.75 -6.25 3.25
CA GLY A 37 -0.24 -5.69 4.15
C GLY A 37 -0.05 -6.04 5.62
N ARG A 38 0.89 -6.92 5.96
CA ARG A 38 1.18 -7.25 7.35
C ARG A 38 2.06 -6.19 7.99
N CYS A 39 1.78 -5.85 9.24
CA CYS A 39 2.53 -4.90 10.04
C CYS A 39 3.31 -5.60 11.15
N ALA A 40 4.53 -5.14 11.40
CA ALA A 40 5.27 -5.55 12.59
C ALA A 40 4.61 -5.04 13.88
N SER A 41 4.96 -5.64 15.01
CA SER A 41 4.42 -5.29 16.34
C SER A 41 4.67 -3.83 16.76
N ARG A 42 5.68 -3.18 16.16
CA ARG A 42 5.99 -1.76 16.38
C ARG A 42 4.92 -0.77 15.90
N ALA A 43 4.00 -1.21 15.00
CA ALA A 43 2.81 -0.42 14.69
C ALA A 43 1.78 -0.50 15.82
N THR A 44 0.99 0.55 16.03
CA THR A 44 -0.09 0.52 17.03
C THR A 44 -1.11 -0.57 16.70
N LYS A 45 -1.80 -1.09 17.74
CA LYS A 45 -2.86 -2.10 17.57
C LYS A 45 -3.93 -1.63 16.57
N LYS A 46 -4.30 -0.33 16.64
CA LYS A 46 -5.27 0.28 15.71
C LYS A 46 -4.79 0.20 14.27
N VAL A 47 -3.56 0.63 13.98
CA VAL A 47 -2.99 0.59 12.62
C VAL A 47 -2.89 -0.84 12.11
N ARG A 48 -2.41 -1.79 12.95
CA ARG A 48 -2.35 -3.21 12.57
C ARG A 48 -3.72 -3.77 12.19
N ASN A 49 -4.75 -3.48 12.99
CA ASN A 49 -6.10 -3.97 12.76
C ASN A 49 -6.68 -3.42 11.44
N ILE A 50 -6.55 -2.12 11.21
CA ILE A 50 -7.06 -1.49 9.98
C ILE A 50 -6.27 -2.00 8.77
N THR A 51 -4.94 -2.03 8.81
CA THR A 51 -4.12 -2.56 7.72
C THR A 51 -4.46 -4.02 7.42
N THR A 52 -4.77 -4.81 8.46
CA THR A 52 -5.24 -6.20 8.29
C THR A 52 -6.56 -6.27 7.53
N ARG A 53 -7.50 -5.38 7.82
CA ARG A 53 -8.77 -5.29 7.07
C ARG A 53 -8.51 -4.90 5.62
N MET A 54 -7.67 -3.89 5.39
CA MET A 54 -7.30 -3.43 4.05
C MET A 54 -6.72 -4.58 3.21
N TYR A 55 -5.68 -5.25 3.66
CA TYR A 55 -5.09 -6.30 2.83
C TYR A 55 -6.01 -7.51 2.60
N LYS A 56 -6.88 -7.85 3.58
CA LYS A 56 -7.87 -8.92 3.38
C LYS A 56 -8.88 -8.53 2.30
N LEU A 57 -9.31 -7.28 2.29
CA LEU A 57 -10.20 -6.76 1.25
C LEU A 57 -9.51 -6.74 -0.11
N ALA A 58 -8.31 -6.17 -0.20
CA ALA A 58 -7.52 -6.18 -1.43
C ALA A 58 -7.31 -7.63 -1.95
N LYS A 59 -6.99 -8.59 -1.07
CA LYS A 59 -6.86 -10.00 -1.43
C LYS A 59 -8.15 -10.60 -1.99
N SER A 60 -9.30 -10.29 -1.38
CA SER A 60 -10.59 -10.81 -1.84
C SER A 60 -10.95 -10.32 -3.25
N LEU A 61 -10.57 -9.08 -3.57
CA LEU A 61 -10.84 -8.45 -4.86
C LEU A 61 -9.84 -8.87 -5.96
N THR A 62 -8.55 -8.87 -5.63
CA THR A 62 -7.47 -9.09 -6.61
C THR A 62 -7.08 -10.56 -6.78
N ARG A 63 -7.27 -11.37 -5.74
CA ARG A 63 -6.75 -12.74 -5.62
C ARG A 63 -5.21 -12.82 -5.60
N TYR A 64 -4.53 -11.70 -5.34
CA TYR A 64 -3.08 -11.66 -5.27
C TYR A 64 -2.53 -12.38 -4.04
N HIS A 65 -1.27 -12.78 -4.09
CA HIS A 65 -0.59 -13.47 -2.98
C HIS A 65 -0.26 -12.50 -1.85
N LEU A 66 -0.39 -12.96 -0.61
CA LEU A 66 0.07 -12.21 0.56
C LEU A 66 1.52 -12.55 0.86
N MET A 67 2.36 -11.53 0.96
CA MET A 67 3.74 -11.71 1.41
C MET A 67 3.80 -11.83 2.94
N PRO A 68 4.60 -12.76 3.48
CA PRO A 68 4.89 -12.83 4.90
C PRO A 68 5.55 -11.54 5.41
N THR A 69 5.34 -11.23 6.70
CA THR A 69 5.90 -10.01 7.32
C THR A 69 7.43 -9.99 7.31
N GLU A 70 8.05 -11.14 7.48
CA GLU A 70 9.50 -11.30 7.58
C GLU A 70 10.22 -10.92 6.29
N SER A 71 9.60 -11.14 5.13
CA SER A 71 10.19 -10.76 3.83
C SER A 71 10.26 -9.26 3.62
N ILE A 72 9.62 -8.45 4.47
CA ILE A 72 9.55 -6.99 4.37
C ILE A 72 10.63 -6.32 5.22
N SER A 73 11.24 -7.02 6.16
CA SER A 73 12.26 -6.47 7.07
C SER A 73 13.52 -5.98 6.36
N VAL A 74 13.71 -6.36 5.11
CA VAL A 74 14.88 -6.02 4.29
C VAL A 74 14.74 -4.68 3.56
N ALA A 75 13.52 -4.20 3.34
CA ALA A 75 13.27 -2.96 2.60
C ALA A 75 13.18 -1.74 3.53
N ARG A 76 14.30 -1.36 4.13
CA ARG A 76 14.37 -0.10 4.89
C ARG A 76 14.18 1.11 3.95
N GLY A 77 13.40 2.09 4.40
CA GLY A 77 13.20 3.33 3.67
C GLY A 77 12.07 3.32 2.64
N CYS A 78 11.26 2.25 2.57
CA CYS A 78 10.09 2.25 1.68
C CYS A 78 8.96 3.13 2.21
N SER A 79 8.13 3.65 1.29
CA SER A 79 6.99 4.52 1.61
C SER A 79 6.02 3.88 2.60
N ARG A 80 5.80 2.57 2.50
CA ARG A 80 4.92 1.83 3.41
C ARG A 80 5.42 1.88 4.86
N GLU A 81 6.73 1.70 5.11
CA GLU A 81 7.30 1.82 6.46
C GLU A 81 7.15 3.23 7.01
N TYR A 82 7.35 4.24 6.15
CA TYR A 82 7.13 5.64 6.53
C TYR A 82 5.70 5.86 7.03
N PHE A 83 4.69 5.45 6.27
CA PHE A 83 3.29 5.62 6.67
C PHE A 83 2.95 4.81 7.92
N LEU A 84 3.28 3.54 7.97
CA LEU A 84 2.94 2.66 9.09
C LEU A 84 3.60 3.07 10.41
N TYR A 85 4.91 3.36 10.38
CA TYR A 85 5.69 3.46 11.60
C TYR A 85 6.12 4.89 11.98
N LYS A 86 6.21 5.79 11.01
CA LYS A 86 6.53 7.20 11.28
C LYS A 86 5.28 8.06 11.38
N ARG A 87 4.25 7.76 10.60
CA ARG A 87 3.01 8.55 10.54
C ARG A 87 1.84 7.89 11.26
N ASN A 88 1.98 6.62 11.64
CA ASN A 88 0.92 5.83 12.27
C ASN A 88 -0.35 5.78 11.40
N ILE A 89 -0.17 5.66 10.09
CA ILE A 89 -1.22 5.60 9.06
C ILE A 89 -1.27 4.19 8.47
N PRO A 90 -2.44 3.53 8.41
CA PRO A 90 -2.60 2.25 7.74
C PRO A 90 -2.14 2.31 6.28
N CYS A 91 -1.35 1.33 5.83
CA CYS A 91 -0.80 1.32 4.49
C CYS A 91 -0.63 -0.10 3.97
N ILE A 92 -1.07 -0.33 2.74
CA ILE A 92 -0.79 -1.56 1.99
C ILE A 92 -0.05 -1.21 0.69
N THR A 93 0.74 -2.18 0.20
CA THR A 93 1.33 -2.10 -1.15
C THR A 93 0.77 -3.23 -2.01
N ILE A 94 0.44 -2.91 -3.24
CA ILE A 94 -0.08 -3.83 -4.25
C ILE A 94 0.90 -3.85 -5.42
N GLU A 95 1.55 -4.99 -5.64
CA GLU A 95 2.39 -5.25 -6.81
C GLU A 95 1.52 -5.86 -7.91
N VAL A 96 1.25 -5.11 -8.97
CA VAL A 96 0.39 -5.58 -10.07
C VAL A 96 1.17 -6.33 -11.15
N GLY A 97 0.46 -7.15 -11.93
CA GLY A 97 1.02 -7.86 -13.08
C GLY A 97 1.88 -9.06 -12.73
N VAL A 98 2.31 -9.79 -13.73
CA VAL A 98 3.12 -11.03 -13.58
C VAL A 98 4.39 -11.02 -14.43
N GLY A 99 4.47 -10.12 -15.43
CA GLY A 99 5.61 -9.99 -16.32
C GLY A 99 6.80 -9.29 -15.67
N VAL A 100 7.83 -9.07 -16.46
CA VAL A 100 9.00 -8.26 -16.07
C VAL A 100 8.68 -6.78 -16.29
N ALA A 101 9.08 -5.94 -15.34
CA ALA A 101 8.90 -4.49 -15.49
C ALA A 101 9.89 -3.91 -16.53
N PRO A 102 9.46 -2.95 -17.37
CA PRO A 102 8.10 -2.41 -17.47
C PRO A 102 7.10 -3.42 -18.03
N LEU A 103 5.91 -3.49 -17.42
CA LEU A 103 4.88 -4.43 -17.82
C LEU A 103 4.37 -4.18 -19.24
N SER A 104 4.06 -5.26 -19.97
CA SER A 104 3.42 -5.16 -21.28
C SER A 104 2.03 -4.55 -21.18
N GLY A 105 1.66 -3.68 -22.12
CA GLY A 105 0.29 -3.16 -22.24
C GLY A 105 -0.78 -4.25 -22.40
N ARG A 106 -0.40 -5.45 -22.83
CA ARG A 106 -1.30 -6.62 -22.92
C ARG A 106 -1.82 -7.07 -21.55
N GLU A 107 -1.10 -6.78 -20.46
CA GLU A 107 -1.54 -7.10 -19.09
C GLU A 107 -2.58 -6.12 -18.53
N PHE A 108 -2.75 -4.95 -19.16
CA PHE A 108 -3.59 -3.87 -18.63
C PHE A 108 -5.00 -4.31 -18.28
N ASN A 109 -5.70 -4.98 -19.17
CA ASN A 109 -7.08 -5.39 -18.94
C ASN A 109 -7.21 -6.37 -17.76
N SER A 110 -6.27 -7.30 -17.61
CA SER A 110 -6.24 -8.22 -16.48
C SER A 110 -5.99 -7.49 -15.18
N ILE A 111 -4.99 -6.61 -15.15
CA ILE A 111 -4.66 -5.78 -13.99
C ILE A 111 -5.83 -4.88 -13.62
N TRP A 112 -6.41 -4.17 -14.58
CA TRP A 112 -7.54 -3.27 -14.38
C TRP A 112 -8.74 -3.99 -13.78
N ASN A 113 -9.15 -5.10 -14.34
CA ASN A 113 -10.31 -5.87 -13.87
C ASN A 113 -10.17 -6.33 -12.42
N LYS A 114 -8.96 -6.66 -11.99
CA LYS A 114 -8.68 -7.05 -10.60
C LYS A 114 -8.63 -5.85 -9.64
N ASN A 115 -8.19 -4.69 -10.10
CA ASN A 115 -7.84 -3.57 -9.22
C ASN A 115 -8.82 -2.38 -9.25
N LYS A 116 -9.66 -2.23 -10.30
CA LYS A 116 -10.55 -1.07 -10.52
C LYS A 116 -11.43 -0.69 -9.33
N ASN A 117 -11.78 -1.65 -8.49
CA ASN A 117 -12.64 -1.41 -7.33
C ASN A 117 -11.88 -1.30 -6.01
N VAL A 118 -10.57 -1.59 -5.98
CA VAL A 118 -9.81 -1.69 -4.72
C VAL A 118 -9.84 -0.37 -3.96
N VAL A 119 -9.45 0.74 -4.59
CA VAL A 119 -9.34 2.04 -3.89
C VAL A 119 -10.68 2.51 -3.34
N ILE A 120 -11.76 2.37 -4.11
CA ILE A 120 -13.12 2.75 -3.68
C ILE A 120 -13.56 1.89 -2.49
N ARG A 121 -13.36 0.57 -2.57
CA ARG A 121 -13.75 -0.35 -1.51
C ARG A 121 -12.88 -0.20 -0.26
N GLU A 122 -11.60 0.16 -0.43
CA GLU A 122 -10.73 0.49 0.71
C GLU A 122 -11.18 1.77 1.40
N ALA A 123 -11.59 2.80 0.65
CA ALA A 123 -12.14 4.03 1.22
C ALA A 123 -13.36 3.77 2.10
N GLN A 124 -14.26 2.88 1.69
CA GLN A 124 -15.45 2.47 2.45
C GLN A 124 -15.15 1.76 3.78
N LEU A 125 -13.90 1.35 4.04
CA LEU A 125 -13.52 0.81 5.36
C LEU A 125 -13.42 1.88 6.45
N PHE A 126 -13.43 3.16 6.05
CA PHE A 126 -13.23 4.30 6.95
C PHE A 126 -14.50 5.14 7.14
N ASP A 127 -15.59 4.79 6.45
CA ASP A 127 -16.93 5.33 6.68
C ASP A 127 -17.57 4.64 7.89
#